data_f8036f219cf02587e75bb9a6bae33f89
#
_entry.id   f8036f219cf02587e75bb9a6bae33f89
#
_cell.length_a   1.000
_cell.length_b   1.000
_cell.length_c   1.000
_cell.angle_alpha   90.00
_cell.angle_beta   90.00
_cell.angle_gamma   90.00
#
_symmetry.space_group_name_H-M   'P 1'
#
loop_
_entity.id
_entity.type
_entity.pdbx_description
1 polymer ?
#
loop_
_entity_poly.entity_id
_entity_poly.type
_entity_poly.pdbx_seq_one_letter_code
_entity_poly.pdbx_strand_id
1 'polypeptide(L)' 'MDYPEGYELVFQAAAVEDDVVIVRRTAAAGAGGYPIYEDETGIVRAEISERGEVRMLASGGHQDVGVPLLVRPLTP' A
#
# COMPACT_ATOMS: atom_id res chain seq x y z
N MET A 1 -0.68 20.10 1.32
CA MET A 1 0.22 18.96 1.39
C MET A 1 -0.21 17.89 0.41
N ASP A 2 0.68 17.50 -0.46
CA ASP A 2 0.30 16.63 -1.55
C ASP A 2 0.75 15.21 -1.30
N TYR A 3 -0.22 14.32 -1.30
CA TYR A 3 0.09 12.89 -1.25
C TYR A 3 0.09 12.37 -2.68
N PRO A 4 0.97 11.43 -3.00
CA PRO A 4 0.91 10.79 -4.30
C PRO A 4 -0.44 10.15 -4.53
N GLU A 5 -0.84 10.06 -5.80
CA GLU A 5 -2.08 9.41 -6.13
C GLU A 5 -2.01 7.91 -5.95
N GLY A 6 -0.84 7.36 -5.97
CA GLY A 6 -0.67 5.94 -5.78
C GLY A 6 0.75 5.60 -5.43
N TYR A 7 0.94 4.36 -5.10
CA TYR A 7 2.26 3.81 -4.78
C TYR A 7 2.41 2.46 -5.42
N GLU A 8 3.64 2.13 -5.72
CA GLU A 8 4.02 0.79 -6.13
C GLU A 8 4.63 0.10 -4.92
N LEU A 9 4.02 -0.98 -4.49
CA LEU A 9 4.51 -1.75 -3.36
C LEU A 9 5.11 -3.03 -3.89
N VAL A 10 6.34 -3.31 -3.49
CA VAL A 10 7.03 -4.51 -3.93
C VAL A 10 7.16 -5.43 -2.74
N PHE A 11 6.52 -6.59 -2.83
CA PHE A 11 6.60 -7.60 -1.78
C PHE A 11 7.46 -8.75 -2.26
N GLN A 12 8.18 -9.36 -1.35
CA GLN A 12 8.97 -10.51 -1.71
C GLN A 12 8.09 -11.75 -1.64
N ALA A 13 7.93 -12.38 -2.78
CA ALA A 13 7.20 -13.64 -2.82
C ALA A 13 8.11 -14.75 -2.29
N ALA A 14 7.51 -15.67 -1.61
CA ALA A 14 8.29 -16.69 -0.92
C ALA A 14 9.15 -17.51 -1.87
N ALA A 15 8.73 -17.67 -3.07
CA ALA A 15 9.36 -18.68 -3.89
C ALA A 15 10.22 -18.16 -5.03
N VAL A 16 9.85 -17.10 -5.69
CA VAL A 16 10.47 -16.85 -6.95
C VAL A 16 10.70 -15.41 -7.28
N GLU A 17 9.68 -14.62 -7.27
CA GLU A 17 9.80 -13.25 -7.75
C GLU A 17 9.06 -12.31 -6.84
N ASP A 18 9.43 -11.07 -6.97
CA ASP A 18 8.76 -10.02 -6.23
C ASP A 18 7.38 -9.80 -6.81
N ASP A 19 6.43 -9.61 -5.92
CA ASP A 19 5.08 -9.22 -6.32
C ASP A 19 4.97 -7.71 -6.27
N VAL A 20 4.53 -7.14 -7.35
CA VAL A 20 4.34 -5.71 -7.44
C VAL A 20 2.85 -5.42 -7.38
N VAL A 21 2.45 -4.59 -6.43
CA VAL A 21 1.06 -4.23 -6.27
C VAL A 21 0.94 -2.71 -6.39
N ILE A 22 0.05 -2.26 -7.24
CA ILE A 22 -0.21 -0.85 -7.40
C ILE A 22 -1.42 -0.50 -6.55
N VAL A 23 -1.24 0.44 -5.64
CA VAL A 23 -2.33 0.89 -4.79
C VAL A 23 -2.59 2.37 -5.07
N ARG A 24 -3.85 2.77 -4.99
CA ARG A 24 -4.25 4.13 -5.28
C ARG A 24 -4.92 4.75 -4.08
N ARG A 25 -4.73 6.05 -3.94
CA ARG A 25 -5.28 6.78 -2.81
C ARG A 25 -6.80 6.78 -2.85
N THR A 26 -7.39 6.53 -1.70
CA THR A 26 -8.83 6.61 -1.55
C THR A 26 -9.20 7.87 -0.79
N ALA A 27 -10.49 8.07 -0.56
CA ALA A 27 -10.95 9.20 0.23
C ALA A 27 -10.87 8.92 1.72
N ALA A 28 -10.52 7.72 2.11
CA ALA A 28 -10.46 7.35 3.52
C ALA A 28 -9.12 7.69 4.13
N ALA A 29 -9.10 7.87 5.44
CA ALA A 29 -7.87 8.09 6.18
C ALA A 29 -7.76 7.04 7.26
N GLY A 30 -6.54 6.66 7.58
CA GLY A 30 -6.31 5.68 8.62
C GLY A 30 -6.18 6.29 9.99
N ALA A 31 -5.87 5.46 10.96
CA ALA A 31 -5.79 5.88 12.36
C ALA A 31 -4.69 6.92 12.59
N GLY A 32 -3.68 6.91 11.77
CA GLY A 32 -2.59 7.88 11.89
C GLY A 32 -2.87 9.19 11.17
N GLY A 33 -4.00 9.29 10.49
CA GLY A 33 -4.36 10.51 9.79
C GLY A 33 -3.87 10.57 8.35
N TYR A 34 -3.26 9.52 7.85
CA TYR A 34 -2.75 9.50 6.48
C TYR A 34 -3.73 8.78 5.57
N PRO A 35 -3.67 9.06 4.26
CA PRO A 35 -4.61 8.43 3.34
C PRO A 35 -4.45 6.92 3.31
N ILE A 36 -5.55 6.25 3.06
CA ILE A 36 -5.55 4.82 2.83
C ILE A 36 -5.50 4.58 1.33
N TYR A 37 -4.60 3.70 0.92
CA TYR A 37 -4.42 3.31 -0.47
C TYR A 37 -4.90 1.88 -0.64
N GLU A 38 -5.52 1.61 -1.76
CA GLU A 38 -6.06 0.28 -2.07
C GLU A 38 -5.64 -0.14 -3.47
N ASP A 39 -5.46 -1.45 -3.66
CA ASP A 39 -5.29 -1.96 -5.01
C ASP A 39 -6.65 -2.03 -5.69
N GLU A 40 -6.66 -2.40 -6.96
CA GLU A 40 -7.93 -2.36 -7.69
C GLU A 40 -8.92 -3.40 -7.20
N THR A 41 -8.48 -4.42 -6.50
CA THR A 41 -9.41 -5.40 -5.94
C THR A 41 -9.95 -4.96 -4.59
N GLY A 42 -9.30 -4.00 -3.94
CA GLY A 42 -9.68 -3.59 -2.60
C GLY A 42 -9.20 -4.52 -1.52
N ILE A 43 -8.47 -5.56 -1.87
CA ILE A 43 -7.98 -6.51 -0.90
C ILE A 43 -6.72 -6.01 -0.20
N VAL A 44 -5.82 -5.41 -0.96
CA VAL A 44 -4.59 -4.88 -0.39
C VAL A 44 -4.84 -3.43 -0.03
N ARG A 45 -4.72 -3.12 1.24
CA ARG A 45 -4.97 -1.77 1.74
C ARG A 45 -3.85 -1.38 2.67
N ALA A 46 -3.46 -0.12 2.59
CA ALA A 46 -2.38 0.38 3.42
C ALA A 46 -2.55 1.86 3.69
N GLU A 47 -2.19 2.27 4.89
CA GLU A 47 -2.11 3.69 5.23
C GLU A 47 -0.67 4.11 4.95
N ILE A 48 -0.49 5.12 4.11
CA ILE A 48 0.86 5.52 3.67
C ILE A 48 1.05 7.00 3.91
N SER A 49 2.10 7.34 4.63
CA SER A 49 2.41 8.73 4.93
C SER A 49 3.06 9.41 3.73
N GLU A 50 3.20 10.72 3.82
CA GLU A 50 3.83 11.48 2.75
C GLU A 50 5.31 11.14 2.63
N ARG A 51 5.87 10.46 3.60
CA ARG A 51 7.25 10.02 3.54
C ARG A 51 7.40 8.60 3.05
N GLY A 52 6.28 7.97 2.66
CA GLY A 52 6.34 6.62 2.18
C GLY A 52 6.37 5.56 3.26
N GLU A 53 6.02 5.92 4.48
CA GLU A 53 5.93 4.93 5.56
C GLU A 53 4.62 4.19 5.44
N VAL A 54 4.69 2.89 5.35
CA VAL A 54 3.55 2.04 5.04
C VAL A 54 3.12 1.26 6.26
N ARG A 55 1.82 1.30 6.53
CA ARG A 55 1.22 0.48 7.54
C ARG A 55 0.16 -0.36 6.87
N MET A 56 0.42 -1.66 6.76
CA MET A 56 -0.53 -2.54 6.11
C MET A 56 -1.75 -2.72 6.99
N LEU A 57 -2.92 -2.74 6.37
CA LEU A 57 -4.18 -2.87 7.08
C LEU A 57 -4.72 -4.27 6.85
N ALA A 58 -5.33 -4.83 7.89
CA ALA A 58 -5.96 -6.12 7.74
C ALA A 58 -7.21 -5.95 6.90
N SER A 59 -7.30 -6.74 5.86
CA SER A 59 -8.53 -6.80 5.10
C SER A 59 -9.18 -8.10 5.50
N GLY A 60 -10.43 -8.16 5.59
CA GLY A 60 -11.17 -9.26 6.15
C GLY A 60 -10.73 -10.66 5.83
N GLY A 61 -9.62 -10.86 5.20
CA GLY A 61 -9.12 -12.20 4.92
C GLY A 61 -7.99 -12.55 5.85
N HIS A 62 -7.42 -13.69 5.64
CA HIS A 62 -6.29 -14.13 6.42
C HIS A 62 -4.98 -13.78 5.82
N GLN A 63 -4.96 -12.85 4.95
CA GLN A 63 -3.77 -12.57 4.21
C GLN A 63 -2.72 -12.00 5.12
N ASP A 64 -1.73 -12.77 5.35
CA ASP A 64 -0.58 -12.30 6.10
C ASP A 64 0.31 -11.58 5.12
N VAL A 65 -0.07 -10.39 4.79
CA VAL A 65 0.69 -9.61 3.84
C VAL A 65 1.81 -8.95 4.60
N GLY A 66 3.00 -9.40 4.43
CA GLY A 66 4.12 -8.83 5.14
C GLY A 66 4.36 -7.38 4.75
N VAL A 67 5.44 -6.83 5.26
CA VAL A 67 5.82 -5.45 4.96
C VAL A 67 6.45 -5.43 3.57
N PRO A 68 6.12 -4.45 2.74
CA PRO A 68 6.75 -4.39 1.42
C PRO A 68 8.24 -4.11 1.50
N LEU A 69 8.99 -4.66 0.58
CA LEU A 69 10.40 -4.41 0.49
C LEU A 69 10.70 -3.01 -0.03
N LEU A 70 9.89 -2.56 -0.96
CA LEU A 70 10.06 -1.25 -1.56
C LEU A 70 8.72 -0.58 -1.67
N VAL A 71 8.73 0.74 -1.50
CA VAL A 71 7.55 1.58 -1.63
C VAL A 71 7.95 2.74 -2.51
N ARG A 72 7.34 2.86 -3.68
CA ARG A 72 7.67 3.94 -4.60
C ARG A 72 6.42 4.71 -4.96
N PRO A 73 6.46 6.04 -4.86
CA PRO A 73 5.31 6.81 -5.31
C PRO A 73 5.17 6.73 -6.81
N LEU A 74 3.94 6.69 -7.27
CA LEU A 74 3.69 6.75 -8.70
C LEU A 74 3.77 8.20 -9.11
N THR A 75 4.57 8.47 -10.13
CA THR A 75 4.70 9.82 -10.63
C THR A 75 3.86 9.95 -11.88
N PRO A 76 3.23 11.12 -12.05
CA PRO A 76 2.44 11.36 -13.27
C PRO A 76 3.29 11.41 -14.51
#